data_f29fd22b34614f2a4ed5a698b30900ac
#
_entry.id   f29fd22b34614f2a4ed5a698b30900ac
#
_cell.length_a   1.000
_cell.length_b   1.000
_cell.length_c   1.000
_cell.angle_alpha   90.00
_cell.angle_beta   90.00
_cell.angle_gamma   90.00
#
_symmetry.space_group_name_H-M   'P 1'
#
loop_
_entity.id
_entity.type
_entity.pdbx_description
1 polymer ?
#
loop_
_entity_poly.entity_id
_entity_poly.type
_entity_poly.pdbx_seq_one_letter_code
_entity_poly.pdbx_strand_id
1 'polypeptide(L)'
;MSKRMDVAKAYEKALFAGKMDEVAGYFTPDIVYWCAGAPPIGGEWRGRDAVIRSMQNREQGLGAADWGYEDVWRDWYDGDDRVIVEIRERSWLKSDPKDVMDQRTCVVLKFRGDQICEMRDYTDSHIYEEFLKRHRKDLPKFASE
;
A
#
# COMPACT_ATOMS: atom_id res chain seq x y z
N MET A 1 -8.53 -2.84 -22.25
CA MET A 1 -8.39 -3.14 -20.81
C MET A 1 -9.78 -3.29 -20.20
N SER A 2 -9.91 -4.11 -19.18
CA SER A 2 -11.19 -4.23 -18.47
C SER A 2 -11.45 -2.98 -17.62
N LYS A 3 -12.71 -2.74 -17.30
CA LYS A 3 -13.11 -1.66 -16.40
C LYS A 3 -12.46 -1.82 -15.00
N ARG A 4 -12.29 -3.07 -14.53
CA ARG A 4 -11.60 -3.34 -13.26
C ARG A 4 -10.14 -2.91 -13.29
N MET A 5 -9.45 -3.13 -14.39
CA MET A 5 -8.08 -2.65 -14.58
C MET A 5 -8.01 -1.13 -14.51
N ASP A 6 -8.95 -0.44 -15.14
CA ASP A 6 -9.01 1.02 -15.10
C ASP A 6 -9.28 1.53 -13.67
N VAL A 7 -10.20 0.87 -12.95
CA VAL A 7 -10.49 1.19 -11.54
C VAL A 7 -9.26 0.93 -10.66
N ALA A 8 -8.57 -0.20 -10.84
CA ALA A 8 -7.38 -0.53 -10.06
C ALA A 8 -6.28 0.52 -10.23
N LYS A 9 -6.04 0.96 -11.45
CA LYS A 9 -5.05 2.00 -11.75
C LYS A 9 -5.48 3.37 -11.22
N ALA A 10 -6.75 3.71 -11.31
CA ALA A 10 -7.30 4.95 -10.77
C ALA A 10 -7.23 4.99 -9.23
N TYR A 11 -7.56 3.88 -8.58
CA TYR A 11 -7.40 3.69 -7.13
C TYR A 11 -5.96 3.97 -6.69
N GLU A 12 -5.00 3.32 -7.34
CA GLU A 12 -3.59 3.47 -6.97
C GLU A 12 -3.10 4.91 -7.17
N LYS A 13 -3.50 5.54 -8.26
CA LYS A 13 -3.19 6.95 -8.52
C LYS A 13 -3.77 7.87 -7.43
N ALA A 14 -5.00 7.65 -7.00
CA ALA A 14 -5.63 8.39 -5.92
C ALA A 14 -4.92 8.16 -4.58
N LEU A 15 -4.54 6.91 -4.30
CA LEU A 15 -3.81 6.55 -3.09
C LEU A 15 -2.47 7.29 -2.99
N PHE A 16 -1.66 7.27 -4.05
CA PHE A 16 -0.37 7.98 -4.08
C PHE A 16 -0.51 9.50 -4.05
N ALA A 17 -1.64 10.03 -4.50
CA ALA A 17 -1.95 11.45 -4.39
C ALA A 17 -2.53 11.86 -3.02
N GLY A 18 -2.72 10.92 -2.10
CA GLY A 18 -3.28 11.19 -0.77
C GLY A 18 -4.77 11.54 -0.79
N LYS A 19 -5.48 11.24 -1.87
CA LYS A 19 -6.91 11.57 -2.04
C LYS A 19 -7.80 10.51 -1.42
N MET A 20 -7.85 10.44 -0.08
CA MET A 20 -8.52 9.37 0.65
C MET A 20 -10.04 9.32 0.44
N ASP A 21 -10.70 10.43 0.21
CA ASP A 21 -12.12 10.45 -0.14
C ASP A 21 -12.39 9.77 -1.48
N GLU A 22 -11.52 10.00 -2.46
CA GLU A 22 -11.57 9.33 -3.76
C GLU A 22 -11.27 7.83 -3.62
N VAL A 23 -10.23 7.48 -2.85
CA VAL A 23 -9.87 6.08 -2.55
C VAL A 23 -11.07 5.33 -1.96
N ALA A 24 -11.76 5.92 -0.99
CA ALA A 24 -12.95 5.32 -0.37
C ALA A 24 -14.05 4.98 -1.38
N GLY A 25 -14.20 5.79 -2.42
CA GLY A 25 -15.19 5.57 -3.48
C GLY A 25 -14.95 4.32 -4.31
N TYR A 26 -13.73 3.80 -4.35
CA TYR A 26 -13.40 2.55 -5.05
C TYR A 26 -13.67 1.29 -4.23
N PHE A 27 -14.00 1.42 -2.95
CA PHE A 27 -14.17 0.30 -2.02
C PHE A 27 -15.64 -0.03 -1.77
N THR A 28 -15.94 -1.33 -1.63
CA THR A 28 -17.21 -1.74 -1.05
C THR A 28 -17.27 -1.38 0.43
N PRO A 29 -18.46 -1.18 1.04
CA PRO A 29 -18.56 -0.88 2.47
C PRO A 29 -17.93 -1.94 3.38
N ASP A 30 -17.95 -3.20 2.95
CA ASP A 30 -17.45 -4.37 3.69
C ASP A 30 -16.04 -4.83 3.27
N ILE A 31 -15.28 -3.98 2.59
CA ILE A 31 -13.91 -4.32 2.16
C ILE A 31 -13.07 -4.89 3.30
N VAL A 32 -12.24 -5.87 2.97
CA VAL A 32 -11.21 -6.41 3.85
C VAL A 32 -9.84 -6.12 3.25
N TYR A 33 -8.96 -5.53 4.04
CA TYR A 33 -7.56 -5.31 3.66
C TYR A 33 -6.65 -6.11 4.56
N TRP A 34 -5.84 -6.96 3.96
CA TRP A 34 -4.79 -7.72 4.62
C TRP A 34 -3.42 -7.31 4.07
N CYS A 35 -2.46 -7.08 4.95
CA CYS A 35 -1.08 -6.78 4.62
C CYS A 35 -0.15 -7.70 5.38
N ALA A 36 0.86 -8.25 4.70
CA ALA A 36 1.86 -9.12 5.29
C ALA A 36 2.69 -8.39 6.37
N GLY A 37 3.14 -9.15 7.35
CA GLY A 37 3.98 -8.66 8.44
C GLY A 37 3.23 -8.47 9.76
N ALA A 38 3.99 -8.20 10.79
CA ALA A 38 3.45 -7.88 12.10
C ALA A 38 3.10 -6.38 12.20
N PRO A 39 2.19 -5.99 13.12
CA PRO A 39 1.95 -4.58 13.38
C PRO A 39 3.26 -3.84 13.75
N PRO A 40 3.46 -2.58 13.35
CA PRO A 40 2.52 -1.71 12.65
C PRO A 40 2.50 -1.84 11.12
N ILE A 41 3.33 -2.70 10.54
CA ILE A 41 3.47 -2.86 9.08
C ILE A 41 2.29 -3.61 8.51
N GLY A 42 2.04 -4.82 9.02
CA GLY A 42 0.99 -5.72 8.56
C GLY A 42 -0.21 -5.79 9.51
N GLY A 43 -1.21 -6.51 9.07
CA GLY A 43 -2.45 -6.75 9.82
C GLY A 43 -3.64 -6.96 8.91
N GLU A 44 -4.81 -7.03 9.51
CA GLU A 44 -6.08 -7.13 8.80
C GLU A 44 -7.04 -6.06 9.32
N TRP A 45 -7.66 -5.35 8.38
CA TRP A 45 -8.66 -4.33 8.67
C TRP A 45 -9.94 -4.66 7.91
N ARG A 46 -11.07 -4.55 8.59
CA ARG A 46 -12.40 -4.89 8.06
C ARG A 46 -13.30 -3.67 8.05
N GLY A 47 -13.94 -3.45 6.90
CA GLY A 47 -14.81 -2.31 6.66
C GLY A 47 -14.08 -1.11 6.09
N ARG A 48 -14.78 -0.36 5.25
CA ARG A 48 -14.23 0.79 4.51
C ARG A 48 -13.57 1.81 5.46
N ASP A 49 -14.24 2.17 6.54
CA ASP A 49 -13.74 3.19 7.45
C ASP A 49 -12.45 2.75 8.17
N ALA A 50 -12.38 1.49 8.58
CA ALA A 50 -11.18 0.94 9.22
C ALA A 50 -10.01 0.87 8.24
N VAL A 51 -10.27 0.47 6.99
CA VAL A 51 -9.25 0.42 5.93
C VAL A 51 -8.71 1.81 5.62
N ILE A 52 -9.60 2.80 5.45
CA ILE A 52 -9.19 4.18 5.18
C ILE A 52 -8.39 4.75 6.35
N ARG A 53 -8.80 4.52 7.61
CA ARG A 53 -8.03 4.96 8.78
C ARG A 53 -6.63 4.34 8.82
N SER A 54 -6.50 3.06 8.47
CA SER A 54 -5.19 2.39 8.42
C SER A 54 -4.26 3.04 7.39
N MET A 55 -4.80 3.40 6.23
CA MET A 55 -4.05 4.07 5.17
C MET A 55 -3.64 5.49 5.59
N GLN A 56 -4.54 6.25 6.19
CA GLN A 56 -4.27 7.60 6.72
C GLN A 56 -3.20 7.57 7.82
N ASN A 57 -3.28 6.62 8.74
CA ASN A 57 -2.29 6.47 9.80
C ASN A 57 -0.90 6.18 9.24
N ARG A 58 -0.82 5.33 8.22
CA ARG A 58 0.44 5.02 7.54
C ARG A 58 1.01 6.25 6.83
N GLU A 59 0.17 7.02 6.16
CA GLU A 59 0.57 8.26 5.47
C GLU A 59 1.07 9.32 6.47
N GLN A 60 0.37 9.51 7.58
CA GLN A 60 0.75 10.47 8.63
C GLN A 60 2.00 10.03 9.40
N GLY A 61 2.23 8.72 9.51
CA GLY A 61 3.43 8.15 10.11
C GLY A 61 4.59 8.10 9.11
N LEU A 62 4.73 6.97 8.45
CA LEU A 62 5.85 6.72 7.52
C LEU A 62 5.86 7.67 6.33
N GLY A 63 4.69 7.93 5.75
CA GLY A 63 4.56 8.81 4.57
C GLY A 63 4.93 10.26 4.83
N ALA A 64 4.94 10.70 6.10
CA ALA A 64 5.34 12.06 6.46
C ALA A 64 6.86 12.28 6.38
N ALA A 65 7.66 11.23 6.32
CA ALA A 65 9.10 11.34 6.11
C ALA A 65 9.41 11.74 4.66
N ASP A 66 10.58 12.28 4.42
CA ASP A 66 11.01 12.70 3.08
C ASP A 66 11.67 11.52 2.35
N TRP A 67 10.86 10.84 1.53
CA TRP A 67 11.27 9.66 0.79
C TRP A 67 11.74 9.99 -0.62
N GLY A 68 12.80 9.29 -1.06
CA GLY A 68 13.11 9.10 -2.46
C GLY A 68 12.52 7.76 -2.93
N TYR A 69 12.15 7.69 -4.19
CA TYR A 69 11.40 6.55 -4.73
C TYR A 69 11.74 6.30 -6.19
N GLU A 70 11.88 5.03 -6.57
CA GLU A 70 12.07 4.59 -7.95
C GLU A 70 11.21 3.33 -8.20
N ASP A 71 10.36 3.40 -9.20
CA ASP A 71 9.62 2.26 -9.72
C ASP A 71 10.53 1.52 -10.71
N VAL A 72 11.08 0.37 -10.32
CA VAL A 72 11.97 -0.41 -11.23
C VAL A 72 11.14 -1.08 -12.30
N TRP A 73 10.05 -1.73 -11.91
CA TRP A 73 9.03 -2.24 -12.81
C TRP A 73 7.71 -2.43 -12.08
N ARG A 74 6.62 -2.42 -12.85
CA ARG A 74 5.25 -2.59 -12.37
C ARG A 74 4.44 -3.30 -13.43
N ASP A 75 4.04 -4.53 -13.15
CA ASP A 75 3.32 -5.40 -14.07
C ASP A 75 1.90 -5.64 -13.56
N TRP A 76 0.93 -5.44 -14.45
CA TRP A 76 -0.49 -5.56 -14.15
C TRP A 76 -1.09 -6.77 -14.85
N TYR A 77 -1.89 -7.53 -14.10
CA TYR A 77 -2.57 -8.72 -14.59
C TYR A 77 -4.08 -8.60 -14.33
N ASP A 78 -4.87 -8.87 -15.37
CA ASP A 78 -6.33 -8.82 -15.32
C ASP A 78 -6.88 -10.25 -15.27
N GLY A 79 -7.54 -10.59 -14.17
CA GLY A 79 -8.22 -11.88 -13.96
C GLY A 79 -9.74 -11.76 -14.03
N ASP A 80 -10.45 -12.85 -13.77
CA ASP A 80 -11.91 -12.89 -13.88
C ASP A 80 -12.61 -11.96 -12.87
N ASP A 81 -12.18 -12.00 -11.60
CA ASP A 81 -12.75 -11.21 -10.51
C ASP A 81 -11.73 -10.35 -9.79
N ARG A 82 -10.51 -10.25 -10.32
CA ARG A 82 -9.40 -9.57 -9.65
C ARG A 82 -8.41 -8.97 -10.61
N VAL A 83 -7.72 -7.96 -10.11
CA VAL A 83 -6.53 -7.39 -10.74
C VAL A 83 -5.36 -7.64 -9.80
N ILE A 84 -4.24 -8.06 -10.36
CA ILE A 84 -2.99 -8.27 -9.63
C ILE A 84 -1.96 -7.28 -10.16
N VAL A 85 -1.20 -6.68 -9.25
CA VAL A 85 -0.03 -5.87 -9.62
C VAL A 85 1.21 -6.42 -8.91
N GLU A 86 2.23 -6.75 -9.69
CA GLU A 86 3.56 -7.06 -9.18
C GLU A 86 4.44 -5.83 -9.33
N ILE A 87 5.18 -5.53 -8.28
CA ILE A 87 5.95 -4.30 -8.19
C ILE A 87 7.36 -4.65 -7.70
N ARG A 88 8.37 -4.06 -8.34
CA ARG A 88 9.67 -3.89 -7.73
C ARG A 88 9.96 -2.41 -7.62
N GLU A 89 10.16 -1.96 -6.40
CA GLU A 89 10.43 -0.57 -6.09
C GLU A 89 11.69 -0.43 -5.24
N ARG A 90 12.34 0.69 -5.39
CA ARG A 90 13.46 1.10 -4.55
C ARG A 90 13.07 2.40 -3.86
N SER A 91 13.25 2.44 -2.55
CA SER A 91 12.95 3.62 -1.76
C SER A 91 14.02 3.86 -0.71
N TRP A 92 14.17 5.10 -0.33
CA TRP A 92 15.17 5.53 0.64
C TRP A 92 14.70 6.79 1.35
N LEU A 93 15.22 7.02 2.54
CA LEU A 93 15.09 8.33 3.18
C LEU A 93 16.09 9.29 2.52
N LYS A 94 15.65 10.47 2.14
CA LYS A 94 16.54 11.48 1.54
C LYS A 94 17.62 11.95 2.50
N SER A 95 17.43 11.76 3.81
CA SER A 95 18.45 11.98 4.83
C SER A 95 19.58 10.95 4.81
N ASP A 96 19.34 9.75 4.23
CA ASP A 96 20.33 8.69 4.08
C ASP A 96 20.11 7.93 2.77
N PRO A 97 20.45 8.54 1.61
CA PRO A 97 20.16 7.96 0.30
C PRO A 97 20.98 6.73 -0.05
N LYS A 98 21.97 6.38 0.77
CA LYS A 98 22.81 5.19 0.55
C LYS A 98 22.13 3.91 1.07
N ASP A 99 21.26 4.02 2.06
CA ASP A 99 20.49 2.88 2.56
C ASP A 99 19.18 2.77 1.76
N VAL A 100 19.23 1.93 0.72
CA VAL A 100 18.12 1.72 -0.20
C VAL A 100 17.36 0.45 0.17
N MET A 101 16.07 0.57 0.34
CA MET A 101 15.15 -0.56 0.46
C MET A 101 14.73 -0.98 -0.96
N ASP A 102 15.22 -2.12 -1.42
CA ASP A 102 14.85 -2.73 -2.71
C ASP A 102 13.81 -3.82 -2.43
N GLN A 103 12.58 -3.53 -2.73
CA GLN A 103 11.44 -4.31 -2.27
C GLN A 103 10.59 -4.82 -3.43
N ARG A 104 10.08 -6.04 -3.28
CA ARG A 104 9.08 -6.62 -4.19
C ARG A 104 7.77 -6.80 -3.45
N THR A 105 6.70 -6.45 -4.13
CA THR A 105 5.34 -6.49 -3.60
C THR A 105 4.42 -7.07 -4.66
N CYS A 106 3.49 -7.92 -4.23
CA CYS A 106 2.38 -8.38 -5.05
C CYS A 106 1.08 -7.98 -4.35
N VAL A 107 0.27 -7.18 -5.00
CA VAL A 107 -1.03 -6.75 -4.47
C VAL A 107 -2.14 -7.40 -5.29
N VAL A 108 -3.05 -8.09 -4.59
CA VAL A 108 -4.23 -8.70 -5.19
C VAL A 108 -5.45 -7.85 -4.83
N LEU A 109 -6.11 -7.29 -5.83
CA LEU A 109 -7.32 -6.51 -5.70
C LEU A 109 -8.50 -7.34 -6.21
N LYS A 110 -9.36 -7.81 -5.32
CA LYS A 110 -10.57 -8.55 -5.68
C LYS A 110 -11.75 -7.61 -5.79
N PHE A 111 -12.58 -7.84 -6.81
CA PHE A 111 -13.70 -6.97 -7.16
C PHE A 111 -15.05 -7.64 -6.92
N ARG A 112 -16.00 -6.82 -6.53
CA ARG A 112 -17.43 -7.10 -6.59
C ARG A 112 -18.07 -6.01 -7.44
N GLY A 113 -18.48 -6.37 -8.67
CA GLY A 113 -18.82 -5.36 -9.67
C GLY A 113 -17.58 -4.51 -10.01
N ASP A 114 -17.73 -3.21 -9.93
CA ASP A 114 -16.67 -2.24 -10.22
C ASP A 114 -15.96 -1.71 -8.97
N GLN A 115 -16.22 -2.30 -7.81
CA GLN A 115 -15.61 -1.89 -6.55
C GLN A 115 -14.70 -2.97 -5.98
N ILE A 116 -13.65 -2.55 -5.32
CA ILE A 116 -12.69 -3.43 -4.63
C ILE A 116 -13.33 -3.88 -3.31
N CYS A 117 -13.48 -5.20 -3.15
CA CYS A 117 -14.07 -5.80 -1.95
C CYS A 117 -13.03 -6.50 -1.05
N GLU A 118 -11.84 -6.78 -1.58
CA GLU A 118 -10.74 -7.39 -0.81
C GLU A 118 -9.40 -6.94 -1.40
N MET A 119 -8.46 -6.64 -0.53
CA MET A 119 -7.08 -6.38 -0.90
C MET A 119 -6.15 -7.26 -0.08
N ARG A 120 -5.17 -7.87 -0.76
CA ARG A 120 -4.09 -8.62 -0.13
C ARG A 120 -2.76 -8.06 -0.61
N ASP A 121 -1.98 -7.58 0.33
CA ASP A 121 -0.68 -6.97 0.07
C ASP A 121 0.43 -7.90 0.56
N TYR A 122 1.09 -8.57 -0.38
CA TYR A 122 2.20 -9.48 -0.13
C TYR A 122 3.53 -8.74 -0.28
N THR A 123 3.73 -7.76 0.55
CA THR A 123 5.01 -7.03 0.60
C THR A 123 6.09 -7.89 1.27
N ASP A 124 7.36 -7.64 0.94
CA ASP A 124 8.48 -8.23 1.68
C ASP A 124 8.63 -7.55 3.04
N SER A 125 7.88 -8.04 4.01
CA SER A 125 7.80 -7.45 5.34
C SER A 125 9.12 -7.50 6.10
N HIS A 126 9.96 -8.49 5.84
CA HIS A 126 11.27 -8.59 6.49
C HIS A 126 12.19 -7.43 6.09
N ILE A 127 12.31 -7.16 4.80
CA ILE A 127 13.11 -6.02 4.29
C ILE A 127 12.60 -4.71 4.90
N TYR A 128 11.27 -4.55 4.93
CA TYR A 128 10.65 -3.35 5.48
C TYR A 128 10.90 -3.20 6.99
N GLU A 129 10.74 -4.27 7.76
CA GLU A 129 11.00 -4.26 9.21
C GLU A 129 12.44 -3.94 9.54
N GLU A 130 13.40 -4.54 8.84
CA GLU A 130 14.83 -4.28 9.04
C GLU A 130 15.19 -2.83 8.71
N PHE A 131 14.62 -2.29 7.64
CA PHE A 131 14.80 -0.88 7.28
C PHE A 131 14.27 0.05 8.38
N LEU A 132 13.06 -0.20 8.89
CA LEU A 132 12.47 0.60 9.97
C LEU A 132 13.28 0.55 11.25
N LYS A 133 13.85 -0.60 11.59
CA LYS A 133 14.73 -0.73 12.78
C LYS A 133 15.97 0.15 12.66
N ARG A 134 16.61 0.19 11.48
CA ARG A 134 17.79 1.03 11.24
C ARG A 134 17.49 2.52 11.31
N HIS A 135 16.29 2.94 10.91
CA HIS A 135 15.88 4.34 10.80
C HIS A 135 14.86 4.77 11.86
N ARG A 136 14.71 4.02 12.95
CA ARG A 136 13.68 4.28 13.98
C ARG A 136 13.73 5.69 14.55
N LYS A 137 14.91 6.29 14.63
CA LYS A 137 15.11 7.64 15.16
C LYS A 137 14.68 8.74 14.18
N ASP A 138 14.69 8.42 12.89
CA ASP A 138 14.46 9.38 11.81
C ASP A 138 13.03 9.32 11.27
N LEU A 139 12.23 8.36 11.75
CA LEU A 139 10.86 8.12 11.30
C LEU A 139 9.84 8.56 12.36
N PRO A 140 8.75 9.20 11.94
CA PRO A 140 7.63 9.46 12.83
C PRO A 140 7.07 8.17 13.42
N LYS A 141 6.61 8.22 14.66
CA LYS A 141 5.92 7.08 15.26
C LYS A 141 4.57 6.87 14.59
N PHE A 142 4.18 5.60 14.45
CA PHE A 142 2.82 5.29 14.05
C PHE A 142 1.83 5.68 15.15
N ALA A 143 0.65 6.14 14.75
CA ALA A 143 -0.40 6.52 15.69
C ALA A 143 -0.92 5.34 16.55
N SER A 144 -0.63 4.11 16.13
CA SER A 144 -1.01 2.86 16.81
C SER A 144 0.07 2.29 17.73
N GLU A 145 1.20 2.94 17.87
CA GLU A 145 2.28 2.53 18.77
C GLU A 145 2.07 2.98 20.21
#